data_c0805a77b7a490fcc58ab93b87d3485d
#
_entry.id   c0805a77b7a490fcc58ab93b87d3485d
#
_cell.length_a   1.000
_cell.length_b   1.000
_cell.length_c   1.000
_cell.angle_alpha   90.00
_cell.angle_beta   90.00
_cell.angle_gamma   90.00
#
_symmetry.space_group_name_H-M   'P 1'
#
loop_
_entity.id
_entity.type
_entity.pdbx_description
1 polymer ?
#
loop_
_entity_poly.entity_id
_entity_poly.type
_entity_poly.pdbx_seq_one_letter_code
_entity_poly.pdbx_strand_id
1 'polypeptide(L)'
;MGGCAAGALLAVAGSTGARAATSTTASSTASDDAALQAAISDLSHPPATSAQLRVDRRGDGWYGTAGTADIDSGRPARPDDQFRAGSVTKAFVATVVLQLWAEGRVELDAPIGRYVPDLLPAAFARRITVAQLLNHTSGLPDHRGIPDDSTPEAVLRHRWDRWTPREWVETVTHDPLKFAPGTKQEYRGINYVLLALLIEKLTAHPYGQAIASRVLHPLGLTRTLLPGQDPRLHGPHVHGYLRMTDGSLRDVTVYNQSSAWGEGELVSTLDDLFRFQHALFSGALLPPHALDKLFTLPPDSVRMLDGSPARYSLGLQTATVNGMTFWGKTGETAGYRTRMFATRDLGLRFALSYTPTPLTTQEEMTNRVVAVLTA
;
A
#
# COMPACT_ATOMS: atom_id res chain seq x y z
N MET A 1 14.37 7.01 -3.67
CA MET A 1 12.98 6.75 -4.11
C MET A 1 12.36 8.07 -4.52
N GLY A 2 12.54 8.39 -5.80
CA GLY A 2 11.77 9.42 -6.46
C GLY A 2 10.28 9.11 -6.23
N GLY A 3 9.45 10.12 -6.05
CA GLY A 3 8.08 9.95 -5.62
C GLY A 3 7.36 8.82 -6.35
N CYS A 4 7.07 7.72 -5.65
CA CYS A 4 6.07 6.78 -6.11
C CYS A 4 4.82 7.59 -6.42
N ALA A 5 4.58 7.84 -7.70
CA ALA A 5 3.29 8.36 -8.12
C ALA A 5 2.27 7.39 -7.56
N ALA A 6 1.51 7.82 -6.54
CA ALA A 6 0.44 7.02 -6.00
C ALA A 6 -0.52 6.76 -7.16
N GLY A 7 -0.48 5.56 -7.71
CA GLY A 7 -1.33 5.15 -8.82
C GLY A 7 -2.77 5.53 -8.48
N ALA A 8 -3.32 6.49 -9.18
CA ALA A 8 -4.72 6.83 -9.06
C ALA A 8 -5.51 5.77 -9.84
N LEU A 9 -6.52 5.17 -9.22
CA LEU A 9 -7.58 4.53 -9.99
C LEU A 9 -8.21 5.62 -10.86
N LEU A 10 -7.98 5.59 -12.17
CA LEU A 10 -8.51 6.57 -13.11
C LEU A 10 -10.02 6.41 -13.21
N ALA A 11 -10.74 7.54 -13.13
CA ALA A 11 -12.17 7.58 -13.43
C ALA A 11 -12.38 7.34 -14.92
N VAL A 12 -13.01 6.24 -15.29
CA VAL A 12 -13.48 6.02 -16.66
C VAL A 12 -14.85 6.67 -16.76
N ALA A 13 -14.97 7.70 -17.59
CA ALA A 13 -16.27 8.31 -17.92
C ALA A 13 -17.04 7.34 -18.83
N GLY A 14 -18.05 6.67 -18.28
CA GLY A 14 -18.94 5.78 -19.01
C GLY A 14 -20.29 6.44 -19.31
N SER A 15 -20.73 6.38 -20.55
CA SER A 15 -22.04 6.83 -21.03
C SER A 15 -23.16 5.93 -20.50
N THR A 16 -24.22 6.54 -19.97
CA THR A 16 -25.41 5.90 -19.42
C THR A 16 -26.26 5.23 -20.48
N GLY A 17 -26.44 3.91 -20.34
CA GLY A 17 -27.51 3.16 -21.04
C GLY A 17 -28.23 2.28 -20.00
N ALA A 18 -29.45 2.68 -19.64
CA ALA A 18 -30.30 1.89 -18.76
C ALA A 18 -30.80 0.62 -19.46
N ARG A 19 -30.62 -0.54 -18.87
CA ARG A 19 -31.25 -1.79 -19.30
C ARG A 19 -31.80 -2.57 -18.11
N ALA A 20 -33.05 -3.02 -18.27
CA ALA A 20 -33.85 -3.68 -17.27
C ALA A 20 -33.27 -5.03 -16.80
N ALA A 21 -33.38 -5.27 -15.49
CA ALA A 21 -32.98 -6.51 -14.83
C ALA A 21 -33.99 -7.64 -15.04
N THR A 22 -33.53 -8.78 -15.52
CA THR A 22 -34.21 -10.06 -15.39
C THR A 22 -33.24 -11.08 -14.80
N SER A 23 -33.69 -11.80 -13.79
CA SER A 23 -32.98 -12.72 -12.92
C SER A 23 -32.34 -13.91 -13.63
N THR A 24 -31.00 -14.03 -13.52
CA THR A 24 -30.24 -15.26 -13.75
C THR A 24 -28.93 -15.21 -12.94
N THR A 25 -28.99 -15.50 -11.66
CA THR A 25 -27.86 -15.34 -10.73
C THR A 25 -26.72 -16.36 -10.93
N ALA A 26 -26.93 -17.54 -11.43
CA ALA A 26 -25.88 -18.56 -11.60
C ALA A 26 -25.08 -18.43 -12.91
N SER A 27 -25.64 -17.82 -13.96
CA SER A 27 -24.94 -17.61 -15.25
C SER A 27 -24.04 -16.37 -15.25
N SER A 28 -24.33 -15.39 -14.39
CA SER A 28 -23.55 -14.16 -14.28
C SER A 28 -22.22 -14.37 -13.54
N THR A 29 -22.19 -15.19 -12.48
CA THR A 29 -20.96 -15.44 -11.70
C THR A 29 -19.88 -16.15 -12.52
N ALA A 30 -20.23 -17.18 -13.29
CA ALA A 30 -19.27 -17.90 -14.15
C ALA A 30 -18.72 -17.00 -15.28
N SER A 31 -19.54 -16.08 -15.82
CA SER A 31 -19.10 -15.10 -16.80
C SER A 31 -18.14 -14.08 -16.20
N ASP A 32 -18.41 -13.63 -14.98
CA ASP A 32 -17.57 -12.68 -14.25
C ASP A 32 -16.23 -13.28 -13.86
N ASP A 33 -16.22 -14.54 -13.40
CA ASP A 33 -14.99 -15.28 -13.07
C ASP A 33 -14.09 -15.47 -14.28
N ALA A 34 -14.66 -15.78 -15.46
CA ALA A 34 -13.93 -15.86 -16.72
C ALA A 34 -13.37 -14.49 -17.14
N ALA A 35 -14.13 -13.41 -16.93
CA ALA A 35 -13.68 -12.06 -17.20
C ALA A 35 -12.56 -11.62 -16.25
N LEU A 36 -12.63 -11.94 -14.96
CA LEU A 36 -11.56 -11.70 -13.99
C LEU A 36 -10.29 -12.47 -14.35
N GLN A 37 -10.41 -13.76 -14.72
CA GLN A 37 -9.27 -14.54 -15.18
C GLN A 37 -8.65 -13.92 -16.44
N ALA A 38 -9.45 -13.49 -17.42
CA ALA A 38 -8.97 -12.83 -18.61
C ALA A 38 -8.25 -11.51 -18.28
N ALA A 39 -8.77 -10.72 -17.32
CA ALA A 39 -8.18 -9.45 -16.92
C ALA A 39 -6.76 -9.59 -16.37
N ILE A 40 -6.44 -10.69 -15.68
CA ILE A 40 -5.09 -10.95 -15.13
C ILE A 40 -4.20 -11.79 -16.07
N SER A 41 -4.78 -12.47 -17.07
CA SER A 41 -4.02 -13.35 -17.99
C SER A 41 -3.28 -12.59 -19.08
N ASP A 42 -3.69 -11.35 -19.41
CA ASP A 42 -2.91 -10.48 -20.29
C ASP A 42 -1.71 -9.89 -19.52
N LEU A 43 -0.59 -10.59 -19.61
CA LEU A 43 0.70 -10.20 -19.02
C LEU A 43 1.55 -9.32 -19.96
N SER A 44 0.96 -8.84 -21.06
CA SER A 44 1.64 -7.93 -22.01
C SER A 44 1.34 -6.47 -21.71
N HIS A 45 0.22 -6.18 -21.01
CA HIS A 45 -0.25 -4.84 -20.71
C HIS A 45 -0.67 -4.68 -19.22
N PRO A 46 0.25 -4.26 -18.33
CA PRO A 46 1.67 -3.99 -18.56
C PRO A 46 2.47 -5.29 -18.69
N PRO A 47 3.67 -5.26 -19.31
CA PRO A 47 4.55 -6.42 -19.29
C PRO A 47 4.83 -6.88 -17.86
N ALA A 48 4.45 -8.11 -17.54
CA ALA A 48 4.57 -8.71 -16.20
C ALA A 48 4.95 -10.20 -16.31
N THR A 49 5.52 -10.76 -15.24
CA THR A 49 5.84 -12.19 -15.21
C THR A 49 4.76 -13.02 -14.55
N SER A 50 4.03 -12.43 -13.59
CA SER A 50 2.91 -13.11 -12.90
C SER A 50 1.86 -12.12 -12.41
N ALA A 51 0.67 -12.66 -12.14
CA ALA A 51 -0.40 -11.98 -11.44
C ALA A 51 -1.18 -12.95 -10.55
N GLN A 52 -1.68 -12.44 -9.44
CA GLN A 52 -2.53 -13.14 -8.47
C GLN A 52 -3.67 -12.18 -8.11
N LEU A 53 -4.91 -12.65 -8.15
CA LEU A 53 -6.09 -11.85 -7.82
C LEU A 53 -7.04 -12.66 -6.93
N ARG A 54 -7.48 -12.04 -5.86
CA ARG A 54 -8.56 -12.52 -5.01
C ARG A 54 -9.68 -11.50 -4.97
N VAL A 55 -10.91 -11.96 -5.15
CA VAL A 55 -12.13 -11.14 -5.11
C VAL A 55 -13.11 -11.78 -4.13
N ASP A 56 -13.93 -10.98 -3.48
CA ASP A 56 -15.07 -11.43 -2.71
C ASP A 56 -16.24 -10.46 -2.95
N ARG A 57 -17.38 -11.00 -3.33
CA ARG A 57 -18.65 -10.29 -3.52
C ARG A 57 -19.66 -10.84 -2.53
N ARG A 58 -19.78 -10.21 -1.34
CA ARG A 58 -20.73 -10.60 -0.29
C ARG A 58 -20.62 -12.07 0.13
N GLY A 59 -19.39 -12.59 0.23
CA GLY A 59 -19.13 -13.98 0.61
C GLY A 59 -18.99 -14.95 -0.57
N ASP A 60 -19.27 -14.51 -1.80
CA ASP A 60 -18.92 -15.24 -3.01
C ASP A 60 -17.48 -14.91 -3.41
N GLY A 61 -16.58 -15.83 -3.10
CA GLY A 61 -15.13 -15.64 -3.22
C GLY A 61 -14.58 -16.27 -4.48
N TRP A 62 -13.79 -15.51 -5.25
CA TRP A 62 -13.04 -15.98 -6.42
C TRP A 62 -11.55 -15.77 -6.24
N TYR A 63 -10.75 -16.67 -6.83
CA TYR A 63 -9.30 -16.59 -6.86
C TYR A 63 -8.75 -17.02 -8.22
N GLY A 64 -7.79 -16.27 -8.75
CA GLY A 64 -7.08 -16.60 -9.98
C GLY A 64 -5.60 -16.23 -9.94
N THR A 65 -4.82 -16.97 -10.73
CA THR A 65 -3.40 -16.69 -10.98
C THR A 65 -3.10 -16.71 -12.46
N ALA A 66 -2.04 -16.02 -12.87
CA ALA A 66 -1.52 -16.06 -14.22
C ALA A 66 0.02 -15.97 -14.20
N GLY A 67 0.65 -16.55 -15.22
CA GLY A 67 2.08 -16.43 -15.46
C GLY A 67 2.96 -17.28 -14.54
N THR A 68 4.21 -16.86 -14.46
CA THR A 68 5.32 -17.63 -13.89
C THR A 68 5.89 -16.90 -12.69
N ALA A 69 5.92 -17.56 -11.54
CA ALA A 69 6.47 -17.01 -10.30
C ALA A 69 7.98 -16.88 -10.34
N ASP A 70 8.65 -17.78 -11.06
CA ASP A 70 10.10 -17.82 -11.25
C ASP A 70 10.38 -18.23 -12.69
N ILE A 71 10.93 -17.30 -13.48
CA ILE A 71 11.16 -17.53 -14.92
C ILE A 71 12.30 -18.51 -15.20
N ASP A 72 13.27 -18.65 -14.28
CA ASP A 72 14.40 -19.53 -14.46
C ASP A 72 14.00 -21.00 -14.29
N SER A 73 13.16 -21.30 -13.30
CA SER A 73 12.63 -22.66 -13.08
C SER A 73 11.35 -22.96 -13.88
N GLY A 74 10.69 -21.94 -14.42
CA GLY A 74 9.38 -22.07 -15.05
C GLY A 74 8.23 -22.34 -14.06
N ARG A 75 8.44 -22.16 -12.75
CA ARG A 75 7.44 -22.43 -11.72
C ARG A 75 6.24 -21.49 -11.88
N PRO A 76 5.01 -22.00 -12.03
CA PRO A 76 3.83 -21.16 -12.13
C PRO A 76 3.55 -20.41 -10.81
N ALA A 77 2.89 -19.25 -10.90
CA ALA A 77 2.39 -18.52 -9.73
C ALA A 77 1.29 -19.32 -9.02
N ARG A 78 1.29 -19.31 -7.68
CA ARG A 78 0.37 -20.04 -6.83
C ARG A 78 -0.36 -19.11 -5.85
N PRO A 79 -1.54 -19.50 -5.37
CA PRO A 79 -2.34 -18.73 -4.42
C PRO A 79 -1.62 -18.31 -3.14
N ASP A 80 -0.74 -19.17 -2.65
CA ASP A 80 -0.03 -19.01 -1.39
C ASP A 80 1.36 -18.39 -1.55
N ASP A 81 1.75 -18.01 -2.76
CA ASP A 81 3.03 -17.32 -2.98
C ASP A 81 3.05 -15.95 -2.30
N GLN A 82 4.11 -15.70 -1.54
CA GLN A 82 4.37 -14.40 -0.95
C GLN A 82 4.85 -13.40 -2.02
N PHE A 83 4.64 -12.12 -1.73
CA PHE A 83 5.12 -11.01 -2.53
C PHE A 83 5.46 -9.81 -1.63
N ARG A 84 6.24 -8.88 -2.15
CA ARG A 84 6.47 -7.60 -1.48
C ARG A 84 5.26 -6.70 -1.69
N ALA A 85 4.58 -6.38 -0.58
CA ALA A 85 3.33 -5.64 -0.62
C ALA A 85 3.51 -4.10 -0.64
N GLY A 86 4.75 -3.63 -0.56
CA GLY A 86 5.06 -2.21 -0.64
C GLY A 86 4.26 -1.38 0.37
N SER A 87 3.75 -0.26 -0.07
CA SER A 87 3.03 0.71 0.77
C SER A 87 1.74 0.21 1.42
N VAL A 88 1.31 -1.04 1.20
CA VAL A 88 0.28 -1.68 2.05
C VAL A 88 0.74 -1.72 3.51
N THR A 89 2.06 -1.74 3.77
CA THR A 89 2.68 -1.54 5.11
C THR A 89 2.01 -0.42 5.89
N LYS A 90 1.68 0.68 5.21
CA LYS A 90 1.11 1.88 5.85
C LYS A 90 -0.23 1.61 6.53
N ALA A 91 -1.06 0.73 5.99
CA ALA A 91 -2.33 0.36 6.62
C ALA A 91 -2.11 -0.38 7.96
N PHE A 92 -1.08 -1.22 8.05
CA PHE A 92 -0.70 -1.91 9.29
C PHE A 92 -0.15 -0.93 10.34
N VAL A 93 0.74 -0.02 9.93
CA VAL A 93 1.27 1.03 10.82
C VAL A 93 0.14 1.92 11.33
N ALA A 94 -0.75 2.39 10.45
CA ALA A 94 -1.90 3.22 10.83
C ALA A 94 -2.83 2.50 11.81
N THR A 95 -3.08 1.21 11.60
CA THR A 95 -3.90 0.39 12.52
C THR A 95 -3.32 0.42 13.92
N VAL A 96 -2.01 0.20 14.08
CA VAL A 96 -1.37 0.21 15.41
C VAL A 96 -1.39 1.62 16.04
N VAL A 97 -1.15 2.68 15.25
CA VAL A 97 -1.25 4.06 15.77
C VAL A 97 -2.68 4.37 16.25
N LEU A 98 -3.70 3.96 15.50
CA LEU A 98 -5.09 4.14 15.89
C LEU A 98 -5.51 3.29 17.09
N GLN A 99 -4.94 2.10 17.28
CA GLN A 99 -5.09 1.31 18.51
C GLN A 99 -4.48 2.06 19.71
N LEU A 100 -3.25 2.58 19.57
CA LEU A 100 -2.59 3.34 20.62
C LEU A 100 -3.35 4.64 20.96
N TRP A 101 -3.98 5.26 19.95
CA TRP A 101 -4.88 6.38 20.19
C TRP A 101 -6.14 5.98 20.97
N ALA A 102 -6.78 4.89 20.58
CA ALA A 102 -7.95 4.37 21.29
C ALA A 102 -7.64 3.95 22.73
N GLU A 103 -6.39 3.54 23.00
CA GLU A 103 -5.85 3.24 24.34
C GLU A 103 -5.49 4.51 25.15
N GLY A 104 -5.63 5.72 24.58
CA GLY A 104 -5.24 6.97 25.22
C GLY A 104 -3.74 7.22 25.33
N ARG A 105 -2.91 6.46 24.61
CA ARG A 105 -1.43 6.53 24.66
C ARG A 105 -0.85 7.57 23.71
N VAL A 106 -1.62 8.02 22.73
CA VAL A 106 -1.26 9.08 21.78
C VAL A 106 -2.49 9.91 21.47
N GLU A 107 -2.29 11.21 21.25
CA GLU A 107 -3.31 12.15 20.79
C GLU A 107 -3.07 12.46 19.32
N LEU A 108 -4.09 12.31 18.48
CA LEU A 108 -3.95 12.51 17.02
C LEU A 108 -3.61 13.96 16.67
N ASP A 109 -4.15 14.91 17.40
CA ASP A 109 -3.95 16.36 17.17
C ASP A 109 -2.71 16.91 17.90
N ALA A 110 -2.02 16.08 18.69
CA ALA A 110 -0.79 16.50 19.33
C ALA A 110 0.37 16.56 18.32
N PRO A 111 1.27 17.56 18.46
CA PRO A 111 2.50 17.61 17.67
C PRO A 111 3.35 16.36 17.89
N ILE A 112 3.94 15.84 16.80
CA ILE A 112 4.80 14.64 16.87
C ILE A 112 5.99 14.82 17.82
N GLY A 113 6.51 16.03 17.96
CA GLY A 113 7.61 16.36 18.87
C GLY A 113 7.28 16.17 20.34
N ARG A 114 6.01 16.04 20.73
CA ARG A 114 5.63 15.66 22.09
C ARG A 114 6.12 14.26 22.47
N TYR A 115 6.18 13.37 21.48
CA TYR A 115 6.51 11.96 21.67
C TYR A 115 7.94 11.63 21.26
N VAL A 116 8.40 12.24 20.17
CA VAL A 116 9.73 12.00 19.56
C VAL A 116 10.43 13.34 19.24
N PRO A 117 10.84 14.10 20.27
CA PRO A 117 11.31 15.50 20.11
C PRO A 117 12.57 15.63 19.25
N ASP A 118 13.42 14.58 19.23
CA ASP A 118 14.76 14.65 18.64
C ASP A 118 14.83 14.08 17.21
N LEU A 119 13.67 13.78 16.59
CA LEU A 119 13.63 13.21 15.24
C LEU A 119 13.56 14.28 14.14
N LEU A 120 12.97 15.43 14.44
CA LEU A 120 12.76 16.51 13.49
C LEU A 120 13.23 17.83 14.08
N PRO A 121 13.62 18.81 13.25
CA PRO A 121 13.85 20.18 13.71
C PRO A 121 12.66 20.70 14.51
N ALA A 122 12.91 21.44 15.58
CA ALA A 122 11.86 21.93 16.49
C ALA A 122 10.75 22.71 15.76
N ALA A 123 11.10 23.40 14.67
CA ALA A 123 10.15 24.12 13.82
C ALA A 123 9.15 23.19 13.13
N PHE A 124 9.51 21.94 12.83
CA PHE A 124 8.63 20.91 12.25
C PHE A 124 7.92 20.14 13.37
N ALA A 125 8.70 19.66 14.34
CA ALA A 125 8.23 18.81 15.44
C ALA A 125 7.08 19.41 16.24
N ARG A 126 7.03 20.76 16.38
CA ARG A 126 5.99 21.51 17.10
C ARG A 126 4.74 21.79 16.25
N ARG A 127 4.78 21.59 14.96
CA ARG A 127 3.72 21.99 14.02
C ARG A 127 3.02 20.82 13.36
N ILE A 128 3.73 19.72 13.16
CA ILE A 128 3.18 18.52 12.48
C ILE A 128 2.54 17.63 13.52
N THR A 129 1.25 17.34 13.37
CA THR A 129 0.52 16.44 14.26
C THR A 129 0.59 14.99 13.80
N VAL A 130 0.25 14.05 14.69
CA VAL A 130 0.17 12.62 14.38
C VAL A 130 -0.86 12.36 13.25
N ALA A 131 -2.02 13.03 13.30
CA ALA A 131 -3.04 12.93 12.25
C ALA A 131 -2.52 13.41 10.89
N GLN A 132 -1.72 14.49 10.86
CA GLN A 132 -1.15 15.03 9.62
C GLN A 132 -0.08 14.12 9.01
N LEU A 133 0.60 13.31 9.80
CA LEU A 133 1.46 12.24 9.29
C LEU A 133 0.63 11.11 8.69
N LEU A 134 -0.42 10.65 9.39
CA LEU A 134 -1.28 9.56 8.95
C LEU A 134 -1.97 9.87 7.61
N ASN A 135 -2.48 11.10 7.43
CA ASN A 135 -3.24 11.51 6.24
C ASN A 135 -2.42 12.28 5.21
N HIS A 136 -1.10 12.28 5.32
CA HIS A 136 -0.21 12.92 4.35
C HIS A 136 -0.40 14.44 4.16
N THR A 137 -0.76 15.15 5.24
CA THR A 137 -0.85 16.63 5.22
C THR A 137 0.27 17.30 6.02
N SER A 138 1.38 16.62 6.25
CA SER A 138 2.52 17.11 7.05
C SER A 138 3.28 18.28 6.42
N GLY A 139 3.34 18.33 5.09
CA GLY A 139 4.16 19.31 4.35
C GLY A 139 5.66 19.04 4.39
N LEU A 140 6.11 17.86 4.84
CA LEU A 140 7.54 17.51 4.88
C LEU A 140 8.21 17.66 3.50
N PRO A 141 9.47 18.15 3.44
CA PRO A 141 10.18 18.34 2.19
C PRO A 141 10.52 17.03 1.45
N ASP A 142 11.03 17.15 0.25
CA ASP A 142 11.56 16.03 -0.53
C ASP A 142 12.87 15.52 0.08
N HIS A 143 13.19 14.26 -0.20
CA HIS A 143 14.45 13.68 0.26
C HIS A 143 15.63 14.33 -0.45
N ARG A 144 16.71 14.55 0.30
CA ARG A 144 18.02 14.97 -0.22
C ARG A 144 19.10 13.95 0.12
N GLY A 145 20.07 13.82 -0.76
CA GLY A 145 21.24 12.94 -0.51
C GLY A 145 20.92 11.44 -0.60
N ILE A 146 19.77 11.09 -1.16
CA ILE A 146 19.44 9.68 -1.43
C ILE A 146 19.99 9.25 -2.80
N PRO A 147 20.32 7.97 -2.98
CA PRO A 147 20.70 7.43 -4.28
C PRO A 147 19.60 7.63 -5.33
N ASP A 148 20.03 7.83 -6.57
CA ASP A 148 19.13 7.79 -7.73
C ASP A 148 18.61 6.36 -7.93
N ASP A 149 17.32 6.22 -8.12
CA ASP A 149 16.63 4.96 -8.43
C ASP A 149 15.71 5.10 -9.67
N SER A 150 16.00 6.11 -10.50
CA SER A 150 15.19 6.44 -11.68
C SER A 150 15.35 5.43 -12.83
N THR A 151 16.40 4.59 -12.81
CA THR A 151 16.65 3.55 -13.82
C THR A 151 16.74 2.17 -13.18
N PRO A 152 16.42 1.09 -13.92
CA PRO A 152 16.57 -0.28 -13.42
C PRO A 152 18.01 -0.60 -12.95
N GLU A 153 19.02 -0.07 -13.66
CA GLU A 153 20.44 -0.24 -13.32
C GLU A 153 20.78 0.46 -12.00
N ALA A 154 20.22 1.64 -11.77
CA ALA A 154 20.40 2.38 -10.52
C ALA A 154 19.76 1.62 -9.35
N VAL A 155 18.54 1.09 -9.50
CA VAL A 155 17.91 0.22 -8.51
C VAL A 155 18.81 -0.98 -8.16
N LEU A 156 19.36 -1.66 -9.15
CA LEU A 156 20.28 -2.80 -8.92
C LEU A 156 21.57 -2.38 -8.22
N ARG A 157 22.12 -1.23 -8.56
CA ARG A 157 23.36 -0.71 -7.95
C ARG A 157 23.19 -0.49 -6.47
N HIS A 158 22.03 0.08 -6.07
CA HIS A 158 21.74 0.51 -4.71
C HIS A 158 20.92 -0.51 -3.90
N ARG A 159 20.63 -1.69 -4.42
CA ARG A 159 19.78 -2.71 -3.77
C ARG A 159 20.32 -3.24 -2.44
N TRP A 160 21.57 -3.01 -2.13
CA TRP A 160 22.21 -3.44 -0.87
C TRP A 160 22.48 -2.30 0.10
N ASP A 161 22.16 -1.06 -0.29
CA ASP A 161 22.32 0.09 0.58
C ASP A 161 21.49 -0.09 1.85
N ARG A 162 22.05 0.38 2.96
CA ARG A 162 21.42 0.26 4.27
C ARG A 162 21.23 1.63 4.88
N TRP A 163 20.05 1.83 5.40
CA TRP A 163 19.64 3.06 6.06
C TRP A 163 19.14 2.73 7.47
N THR A 164 19.51 3.53 8.45
CA THR A 164 18.79 3.57 9.70
C THR A 164 17.56 4.45 9.54
N PRO A 165 16.47 4.21 10.32
CA PRO A 165 15.30 5.08 10.26
C PRO A 165 15.62 6.56 10.52
N ARG A 166 16.62 6.84 11.40
CA ARG A 166 17.05 8.20 11.73
C ARG A 166 17.75 8.86 10.53
N GLU A 167 18.70 8.19 9.89
CA GLU A 167 19.35 8.69 8.66
C GLU A 167 18.30 8.98 7.58
N TRP A 168 17.28 8.10 7.44
CA TRP A 168 16.21 8.30 6.49
C TRP A 168 15.35 9.53 6.82
N VAL A 169 15.06 9.79 8.10
CA VAL A 169 14.38 11.03 8.52
C VAL A 169 15.23 12.25 8.27
N GLU A 170 16.54 12.21 8.49
CA GLU A 170 17.45 13.34 8.27
C GLU A 170 17.41 13.84 6.82
N THR A 171 17.19 12.97 5.82
CA THR A 171 17.12 13.36 4.41
C THR A 171 16.01 14.37 4.10
N VAL A 172 15.00 14.55 4.95
CA VAL A 172 13.89 15.50 4.77
C VAL A 172 13.94 16.69 5.73
N THR A 173 15.08 16.96 6.35
CA THR A 173 15.22 18.05 7.35
C THR A 173 15.97 19.27 6.82
N HIS A 174 16.49 19.21 5.60
CA HIS A 174 17.39 20.21 5.04
C HIS A 174 16.67 21.40 4.39
N ASP A 175 15.40 21.25 4.04
CA ASP A 175 14.58 22.28 3.41
C ASP A 175 13.43 22.71 4.30
N PRO A 176 12.83 23.88 4.09
CA PRO A 176 11.60 24.27 4.77
C PRO A 176 10.44 23.37 4.37
N LEU A 177 9.38 23.34 5.20
CA LEU A 177 8.13 22.67 4.86
C LEU A 177 7.60 23.17 3.51
N LYS A 178 7.16 22.25 2.64
CA LYS A 178 6.61 22.58 1.30
C LYS A 178 5.33 23.41 1.38
N PHE A 179 4.55 23.19 2.45
CA PHE A 179 3.33 23.92 2.77
C PHE A 179 3.05 23.87 4.27
N ALA A 180 2.17 24.74 4.75
CA ALA A 180 1.77 24.69 6.16
C ALA A 180 1.03 23.35 6.47
N PRO A 181 1.42 22.65 7.54
CA PRO A 181 0.77 21.37 7.90
C PRO A 181 -0.75 21.50 7.98
N GLY A 182 -1.47 20.55 7.39
CA GLY A 182 -2.92 20.52 7.35
C GLY A 182 -3.57 21.32 6.20
N THR A 183 -2.81 22.06 5.36
CA THR A 183 -3.39 22.91 4.31
C THR A 183 -3.46 22.25 2.93
N LYS A 184 -2.58 21.32 2.66
CA LYS A 184 -2.54 20.54 1.41
C LYS A 184 -2.24 19.08 1.74
N GLN A 185 -2.49 18.20 0.77
CA GLN A 185 -2.17 16.79 0.87
C GLN A 185 -1.16 16.38 -0.18
N GLU A 186 -0.07 15.75 0.24
CA GLU A 186 0.94 15.15 -0.63
C GLU A 186 1.37 13.81 -0.05
N TYR A 187 1.24 12.75 -0.84
CA TYR A 187 1.67 11.42 -0.40
C TYR A 187 3.18 11.38 -0.13
N ARG A 188 3.55 11.07 1.13
CA ARG A 188 4.95 11.03 1.57
C ARG A 188 5.18 9.76 2.40
N GLY A 189 6.14 8.93 1.95
CA GLY A 189 6.50 7.72 2.68
C GLY A 189 7.07 8.02 4.06
N ILE A 190 7.96 9.01 4.13
CA ILE A 190 8.63 9.43 5.37
C ILE A 190 7.68 9.69 6.56
N ASN A 191 6.44 10.09 6.29
CA ASN A 191 5.43 10.23 7.35
C ASN A 191 5.27 8.96 8.15
N TYR A 192 5.33 7.81 7.49
CA TYR A 192 5.12 6.50 8.12
C TYR A 192 6.37 5.94 8.78
N VAL A 193 7.56 6.37 8.37
CA VAL A 193 8.80 6.15 9.12
C VAL A 193 8.71 6.84 10.49
N LEU A 194 8.24 8.10 10.54
CA LEU A 194 8.01 8.83 11.78
C LEU A 194 6.95 8.16 12.66
N LEU A 195 5.87 7.65 12.06
CA LEU A 195 4.82 6.90 12.79
C LEU A 195 5.33 5.55 13.31
N ALA A 196 6.20 4.85 12.58
CA ALA A 196 6.82 3.62 13.05
C ALA A 196 7.76 3.90 14.23
N LEU A 197 8.56 4.97 14.17
CA LEU A 197 9.37 5.42 15.31
C LEU A 197 8.51 5.86 16.51
N LEU A 198 7.35 6.46 16.28
CA LEU A 198 6.35 6.76 17.32
C LEU A 198 5.85 5.48 17.99
N ILE A 199 5.53 4.44 17.19
CA ILE A 199 5.11 3.13 17.73
C ILE A 199 6.21 2.56 18.63
N GLU A 200 7.47 2.55 18.19
CA GLU A 200 8.60 2.08 19.00
C GLU A 200 8.72 2.83 20.32
N LYS A 201 8.62 4.17 20.25
CA LYS A 201 8.68 5.01 21.46
C LYS A 201 7.56 4.69 22.45
N LEU A 202 6.32 4.52 21.94
CA LEU A 202 5.16 4.28 22.79
C LEU A 202 5.09 2.85 23.33
N THR A 203 5.55 1.87 22.55
CA THR A 203 5.45 0.45 22.94
C THR A 203 6.70 -0.09 23.63
N ALA A 204 7.84 0.59 23.50
CA ALA A 204 9.17 0.13 23.91
C ALA A 204 9.61 -1.18 23.20
N HIS A 205 9.03 -1.46 22.03
CA HIS A 205 9.36 -2.61 21.19
C HIS A 205 9.60 -2.14 19.74
N PRO A 206 10.42 -2.88 18.95
CA PRO A 206 10.50 -2.65 17.51
C PRO A 206 9.11 -2.61 16.87
N TYR A 207 8.87 -1.67 15.94
CA TYR A 207 7.53 -1.49 15.39
C TYR A 207 6.99 -2.76 14.70
N GLY A 208 7.87 -3.55 14.09
CA GLY A 208 7.49 -4.84 13.50
C GLY A 208 6.98 -5.84 14.54
N GLN A 209 7.56 -5.86 15.76
CA GLN A 209 7.05 -6.68 16.88
C GLN A 209 5.71 -6.14 17.38
N ALA A 210 5.54 -4.82 17.44
CA ALA A 210 4.27 -4.22 17.82
C ALA A 210 3.16 -4.57 16.82
N ILE A 211 3.44 -4.54 15.51
CA ILE A 211 2.50 -5.00 14.48
C ILE A 211 2.25 -6.51 14.63
N ALA A 212 3.29 -7.32 14.83
CA ALA A 212 3.13 -8.77 14.98
C ALA A 212 2.22 -9.12 16.15
N SER A 213 2.44 -8.55 17.32
CA SER A 213 1.65 -8.84 18.53
C SER A 213 0.22 -8.29 18.49
N ARG A 214 0.00 -7.15 17.82
CA ARG A 214 -1.29 -6.45 17.81
C ARG A 214 -2.16 -6.79 16.61
N VAL A 215 -1.57 -7.27 15.50
CA VAL A 215 -2.28 -7.50 14.25
C VAL A 215 -2.00 -8.91 13.71
N LEU A 216 -0.74 -9.28 13.48
CA LEU A 216 -0.43 -10.52 12.76
C LEU A 216 -0.84 -11.76 13.55
N HIS A 217 -0.41 -11.87 14.81
CA HIS A 217 -0.69 -13.03 15.64
C HIS A 217 -2.19 -13.18 15.97
N PRO A 218 -2.92 -12.12 16.39
CA PRO A 218 -4.35 -12.22 16.65
C PRO A 218 -5.19 -12.65 15.45
N LEU A 219 -4.75 -12.31 14.24
CA LEU A 219 -5.44 -12.67 13.00
C LEU A 219 -4.91 -13.96 12.34
N GLY A 220 -3.87 -14.56 12.90
CA GLY A 220 -3.21 -15.74 12.31
C GLY A 220 -2.59 -15.47 10.93
N LEU A 221 -2.00 -14.27 10.73
CA LEU A 221 -1.33 -13.89 9.48
C LEU A 221 0.09 -14.45 9.45
N THR A 222 0.19 -15.76 9.28
CA THR A 222 1.46 -16.49 9.44
C THR A 222 2.41 -16.33 8.25
N ARG A 223 1.92 -15.80 7.13
CA ARG A 223 2.69 -15.57 5.91
C ARG A 223 2.95 -14.07 5.67
N THR A 224 2.64 -13.23 6.66
CA THR A 224 2.89 -11.78 6.64
C THR A 224 3.99 -11.43 7.63
N LEU A 225 4.97 -10.65 7.16
CA LEU A 225 6.10 -10.23 8.00
C LEU A 225 6.66 -8.87 7.56
N LEU A 226 7.40 -8.26 8.47
CA LEU A 226 8.21 -7.06 8.25
C LEU A 226 9.67 -7.50 8.32
N PRO A 227 10.39 -7.59 7.18
CA PRO A 227 11.69 -8.26 7.10
C PRO A 227 12.83 -7.46 7.76
N GLY A 228 12.64 -6.15 7.98
CA GLY A 228 13.70 -5.29 8.52
C GLY A 228 14.93 -5.28 7.62
N GLN A 229 16.05 -5.79 8.14
CA GLN A 229 17.32 -5.83 7.40
C GLN A 229 17.53 -7.13 6.58
N ASP A 230 16.65 -8.13 6.68
CA ASP A 230 16.77 -9.33 5.84
C ASP A 230 16.31 -9.03 4.40
N PRO A 231 17.18 -9.12 3.41
CA PRO A 231 16.82 -8.80 2.03
C PRO A 231 16.03 -9.90 1.34
N ARG A 232 15.93 -11.11 1.93
CA ARG A 232 15.34 -12.30 1.30
C ARG A 232 13.87 -12.45 1.60
N LEU A 233 13.15 -13.12 0.70
CA LEU A 233 11.87 -13.73 0.97
C LEU A 233 12.07 -15.20 1.36
N HIS A 234 11.41 -15.63 2.42
CA HIS A 234 11.49 -17.00 2.92
C HIS A 234 10.21 -17.78 2.58
N GLY A 235 10.37 -18.98 2.05
CA GLY A 235 9.27 -19.81 1.60
C GLY A 235 8.82 -19.55 0.15
N PRO A 236 7.71 -20.14 -0.30
CA PRO A 236 7.20 -19.93 -1.65
C PRO A 236 6.82 -18.47 -1.90
N HIS A 237 7.32 -17.91 -2.99
CA HIS A 237 7.08 -16.50 -3.37
C HIS A 237 7.15 -16.31 -4.88
N VAL A 238 6.56 -15.23 -5.38
CA VAL A 238 6.78 -14.76 -6.74
C VAL A 238 8.04 -13.90 -6.80
N HIS A 239 8.84 -14.09 -7.84
CA HIS A 239 10.03 -13.27 -8.11
C HIS A 239 9.64 -11.95 -8.77
N GLY A 240 10.30 -10.88 -8.39
CA GLY A 240 10.24 -9.58 -9.06
C GLY A 240 11.37 -9.46 -10.06
N TYR A 241 11.05 -8.97 -11.26
CA TYR A 241 12.03 -8.74 -12.32
C TYR A 241 11.95 -7.31 -12.81
N LEU A 242 13.09 -6.74 -13.19
CA LEU A 242 13.16 -5.48 -13.91
C LEU A 242 13.76 -5.69 -15.30
N ARG A 243 13.17 -5.03 -16.27
CA ARG A 243 13.71 -4.94 -17.63
C ARG A 243 14.79 -3.86 -17.65
N MET A 244 16.00 -4.29 -17.97
CA MET A 244 17.15 -3.42 -18.14
C MET A 244 17.09 -2.65 -19.47
N THR A 245 17.93 -1.64 -19.61
CA THR A 245 18.04 -0.85 -20.85
C THR A 245 18.53 -1.68 -22.05
N ASP A 246 19.29 -2.76 -21.81
CA ASP A 246 19.70 -3.72 -22.83
C ASP A 246 18.60 -4.75 -23.20
N GLY A 247 17.41 -4.62 -22.61
CA GLY A 247 16.26 -5.51 -22.83
C GLY A 247 16.29 -6.79 -21.97
N SER A 248 17.36 -7.09 -21.26
CA SER A 248 17.44 -8.27 -20.37
C SER A 248 16.53 -8.11 -19.15
N LEU A 249 16.06 -9.22 -18.58
CA LEU A 249 15.38 -9.23 -17.29
C LEU A 249 16.38 -9.55 -16.18
N ARG A 250 16.30 -8.79 -15.08
CA ARG A 250 17.11 -9.02 -13.88
C ARG A 250 16.21 -9.24 -12.68
N ASP A 251 16.49 -10.29 -11.94
CA ASP A 251 15.83 -10.60 -10.69
C ASP A 251 16.18 -9.54 -9.62
N VAL A 252 15.16 -8.93 -9.07
CA VAL A 252 15.21 -7.92 -7.98
C VAL A 252 14.48 -8.40 -6.72
N THR A 253 14.19 -9.70 -6.62
CA THR A 253 13.50 -10.29 -5.47
C THR A 253 14.26 -10.05 -4.18
N VAL A 254 15.60 -10.21 -4.24
CA VAL A 254 16.47 -10.09 -3.07
C VAL A 254 17.14 -8.72 -3.07
N TYR A 255 16.64 -7.83 -2.17
CA TYR A 255 17.25 -6.53 -1.93
C TYR A 255 16.91 -5.99 -0.53
N ASN A 256 17.76 -5.10 0.00
CA ASN A 256 17.58 -4.52 1.32
C ASN A 256 16.43 -3.51 1.32
N GLN A 257 15.49 -3.66 2.25
CA GLN A 257 14.28 -2.82 2.36
C GLN A 257 14.40 -1.70 3.40
N SER A 258 15.61 -1.43 3.91
CA SER A 258 15.77 -0.44 4.98
C SER A 258 15.36 0.99 4.58
N SER A 259 15.45 1.35 3.29
CA SER A 259 14.91 2.62 2.78
C SER A 259 13.37 2.65 2.75
N ALA A 260 12.71 1.49 2.85
CA ALA A 260 11.26 1.36 2.91
C ALA A 260 10.76 1.00 4.34
N TRP A 261 11.65 1.03 5.34
CA TRP A 261 11.33 0.70 6.73
C TRP A 261 10.16 1.56 7.25
N GLY A 262 9.15 0.91 7.84
CA GLY A 262 7.93 1.57 8.34
C GLY A 262 6.95 2.03 7.25
N GLU A 263 7.36 2.13 6.01
CA GLU A 263 6.54 2.69 4.93
C GLU A 263 6.25 1.75 3.76
N GLY A 264 7.03 0.67 3.58
CA GLY A 264 6.92 -0.11 2.35
C GLY A 264 7.55 -1.50 2.35
N GLU A 265 7.98 -2.02 3.49
CA GLU A 265 8.75 -3.27 3.55
C GLU A 265 7.92 -4.56 3.70
N LEU A 266 6.59 -4.46 3.90
CA LEU A 266 5.72 -5.62 4.16
C LEU A 266 5.88 -6.71 3.09
N VAL A 267 6.03 -7.94 3.53
CA VAL A 267 5.88 -9.16 2.73
C VAL A 267 4.58 -9.84 3.15
N SER A 268 3.76 -10.30 2.20
CA SER A 268 2.45 -10.90 2.51
C SER A 268 1.98 -11.86 1.42
N THR A 269 0.82 -12.47 1.62
CA THR A 269 0.03 -13.21 0.63
C THR A 269 -1.33 -12.55 0.44
N LEU A 270 -2.06 -12.89 -0.64
CA LEU A 270 -3.41 -12.39 -0.82
C LEU A 270 -4.36 -12.82 0.30
N ASP A 271 -4.21 -14.04 0.81
CA ASP A 271 -5.04 -14.56 1.90
C ASP A 271 -4.87 -13.78 3.19
N ASP A 272 -3.63 -13.49 3.56
CA ASP A 272 -3.35 -12.71 4.76
C ASP A 272 -3.83 -11.26 4.60
N LEU A 273 -3.65 -10.64 3.42
CA LEU A 273 -4.19 -9.31 3.15
C LEU A 273 -5.72 -9.28 3.22
N PHE A 274 -6.41 -10.32 2.73
CA PHE A 274 -7.86 -10.45 2.83
C PHE A 274 -8.35 -10.57 4.27
N ARG A 275 -7.66 -11.37 5.10
CA ARG A 275 -7.98 -11.49 6.55
C ARG A 275 -7.77 -10.16 7.26
N PHE A 276 -6.64 -9.49 6.99
CA PHE A 276 -6.35 -8.18 7.56
C PHE A 276 -7.42 -7.14 7.15
N GLN A 277 -7.72 -7.04 5.86
CA GLN A 277 -8.73 -6.12 5.34
C GLN A 277 -10.09 -6.35 5.97
N HIS A 278 -10.54 -7.62 6.05
CA HIS A 278 -11.80 -7.96 6.69
C HIS A 278 -11.82 -7.53 8.16
N ALA A 279 -10.81 -7.90 8.93
CA ALA A 279 -10.72 -7.57 10.34
C ALA A 279 -10.66 -6.05 10.60
N LEU A 280 -9.95 -5.31 9.74
CA LEU A 280 -9.85 -3.86 9.84
C LEU A 280 -11.19 -3.18 9.57
N PHE A 281 -11.87 -3.55 8.47
CA PHE A 281 -13.12 -2.90 8.04
C PHE A 281 -14.34 -3.31 8.86
N SER A 282 -14.35 -4.53 9.41
CA SER A 282 -15.41 -5.01 10.32
C SER A 282 -15.30 -4.46 11.74
N GLY A 283 -14.21 -3.75 12.07
CA GLY A 283 -13.98 -3.22 13.42
C GLY A 283 -13.38 -4.22 14.41
N ALA A 284 -12.92 -5.40 13.95
CA ALA A 284 -12.28 -6.37 14.83
C ALA A 284 -10.93 -5.88 15.39
N LEU A 285 -10.26 -4.94 14.70
CA LEU A 285 -8.97 -4.37 15.11
C LEU A 285 -9.07 -3.01 15.79
N LEU A 286 -10.18 -2.28 15.61
CA LEU A 286 -10.36 -0.91 16.06
C LEU A 286 -11.76 -0.72 16.65
N PRO A 287 -11.91 0.02 17.77
CA PRO A 287 -13.24 0.41 18.24
C PRO A 287 -13.91 1.37 17.26
N PRO A 288 -15.24 1.53 17.28
CA PRO A 288 -15.99 2.29 16.27
C PRO A 288 -15.46 3.70 16.00
N HIS A 289 -15.15 4.47 17.06
CA HIS A 289 -14.64 5.84 16.92
C HIS A 289 -13.26 5.91 16.23
N ALA A 290 -12.41 4.88 16.38
CA ALA A 290 -11.13 4.79 15.71
C ALA A 290 -11.28 4.26 14.28
N LEU A 291 -12.19 3.31 14.08
CA LEU A 291 -12.53 2.79 12.76
C LEU A 291 -13.06 3.90 11.83
N ASP A 292 -13.92 4.80 12.34
CA ASP A 292 -14.45 5.91 11.56
C ASP A 292 -13.35 6.86 11.04
N LYS A 293 -12.24 7.01 11.77
CA LYS A 293 -11.10 7.82 11.31
C LYS A 293 -10.44 7.26 10.04
N LEU A 294 -10.45 5.95 9.84
CA LEU A 294 -9.96 5.33 8.60
C LEU A 294 -10.77 5.72 7.36
N PHE A 295 -12.03 6.09 7.53
CA PHE A 295 -12.94 6.44 6.44
C PHE A 295 -13.27 7.94 6.40
N THR A 296 -12.53 8.76 7.17
CA THR A 296 -12.71 10.21 7.23
C THR A 296 -11.57 10.89 6.47
N LEU A 297 -11.90 11.57 5.39
CA LEU A 297 -10.96 12.40 4.63
C LEU A 297 -10.72 13.73 5.36
N PRO A 298 -9.63 14.44 5.06
CA PRO A 298 -9.46 15.83 5.45
C PRO A 298 -10.63 16.71 4.95
N PRO A 299 -10.86 17.89 5.54
CA PRO A 299 -11.88 18.83 5.04
C PRO A 299 -11.71 19.16 3.55
N ASP A 300 -12.80 19.50 2.86
CA ASP A 300 -12.79 19.81 1.42
C ASP A 300 -11.88 20.99 1.03
N SER A 301 -11.52 21.84 1.99
CA SER A 301 -10.51 22.90 1.78
C SER A 301 -9.10 22.35 1.54
N VAL A 302 -8.81 21.12 1.97
CA VAL A 302 -7.54 20.45 1.75
C VAL A 302 -7.56 19.77 0.39
N ARG A 303 -6.62 20.15 -0.46
CA ARG A 303 -6.47 19.59 -1.82
C ARG A 303 -5.12 18.92 -1.97
N MET A 304 -5.03 17.97 -2.90
CA MET A 304 -3.74 17.47 -3.38
C MET A 304 -2.93 18.61 -3.99
N LEU A 305 -1.62 18.42 -4.18
CA LEU A 305 -0.77 19.45 -4.81
C LEU A 305 -1.19 19.80 -6.24
N ASP A 306 -1.77 18.86 -6.96
CA ASP A 306 -2.32 19.06 -8.32
C ASP A 306 -3.70 19.74 -8.33
N GLY A 307 -4.24 20.11 -7.17
CA GLY A 307 -5.56 20.72 -7.00
C GLY A 307 -6.72 19.73 -6.94
N SER A 308 -6.50 18.43 -7.17
CA SER A 308 -7.53 17.41 -7.04
C SER A 308 -8.00 17.24 -5.59
N PRO A 309 -9.20 16.66 -5.34
CA PRO A 309 -9.67 16.37 -3.99
C PRO A 309 -8.69 15.52 -3.18
N ALA A 310 -8.61 15.76 -1.87
CA ALA A 310 -7.87 14.90 -0.96
C ALA A 310 -8.42 13.47 -0.99
N ARG A 311 -7.51 12.48 -0.98
CA ARG A 311 -7.86 11.07 -1.13
C ARG A 311 -7.25 10.13 -0.08
N TYR A 312 -6.49 10.68 0.87
CA TYR A 312 -5.89 9.90 1.94
C TYR A 312 -6.55 10.25 3.28
N SER A 313 -7.08 9.24 3.94
CA SER A 313 -7.56 9.30 5.31
C SER A 313 -6.44 8.93 6.29
N LEU A 314 -6.78 8.59 7.54
CA LEU A 314 -5.78 8.18 8.52
C LEU A 314 -5.30 6.73 8.30
N GLY A 315 -4.70 6.46 7.15
CA GLY A 315 -4.08 5.17 6.83
C GLY A 315 -4.52 4.52 5.53
N LEU A 316 -5.65 4.94 4.96
CA LEU A 316 -6.16 4.42 3.71
C LEU A 316 -6.19 5.51 2.63
N GLN A 317 -6.33 5.08 1.40
CA GLN A 317 -6.71 5.94 0.28
C GLN A 317 -8.09 5.54 -0.22
N THR A 318 -8.78 6.49 -0.85
CA THR A 318 -10.06 6.26 -1.50
C THR A 318 -10.02 6.54 -2.98
N ALA A 319 -10.87 5.85 -3.73
CA ALA A 319 -11.14 6.09 -5.14
C ALA A 319 -12.60 5.75 -5.44
N THR A 320 -13.23 6.52 -6.30
CA THR A 320 -14.59 6.25 -6.78
C THR A 320 -14.55 5.90 -8.24
N VAL A 321 -15.11 4.73 -8.59
CA VAL A 321 -15.20 4.22 -9.97
C VAL A 321 -16.63 3.77 -10.21
N ASN A 322 -17.26 4.22 -11.29
CA ASN A 322 -18.64 3.89 -11.63
C ASN A 322 -19.65 4.04 -10.48
N GLY A 323 -19.48 5.11 -9.65
CA GLY A 323 -20.33 5.39 -8.48
C GLY A 323 -20.00 4.56 -7.23
N MET A 324 -19.13 3.56 -7.31
CA MET A 324 -18.67 2.79 -6.16
C MET A 324 -17.42 3.40 -5.53
N THR A 325 -17.46 3.65 -4.22
CA THR A 325 -16.31 4.17 -3.47
C THR A 325 -15.56 3.03 -2.81
N PHE A 326 -14.30 2.89 -3.19
CA PHE A 326 -13.36 1.95 -2.63
C PHE A 326 -12.43 2.64 -1.64
N TRP A 327 -12.08 1.91 -0.59
CA TRP A 327 -11.08 2.27 0.40
C TRP A 327 -10.02 1.18 0.48
N GLY A 328 -8.77 1.55 0.62
CA GLY A 328 -7.71 0.55 0.67
C GLY A 328 -6.33 1.16 0.55
N LYS A 329 -5.40 0.39 0.00
CA LYS A 329 -4.03 0.85 -0.19
C LYS A 329 -3.40 0.23 -1.43
N THR A 330 -2.74 1.07 -2.23
CA THR A 330 -1.80 0.63 -3.25
C THR A 330 -0.44 0.35 -2.62
N GLY A 331 0.28 -0.61 -3.16
CA GLY A 331 1.66 -0.88 -2.81
C GLY A 331 2.53 -1.04 -4.04
N GLU A 332 3.70 -0.44 -4.01
CA GLU A 332 4.66 -0.47 -5.11
C GLU A 332 6.07 -0.60 -4.56
N THR A 333 6.84 -1.44 -5.21
CA THR A 333 8.28 -1.57 -5.00
C THR A 333 8.89 -2.16 -6.28
N ALA A 334 10.20 -2.17 -6.41
CA ALA A 334 10.87 -2.69 -7.61
C ALA A 334 10.39 -4.12 -7.93
N GLY A 335 9.82 -4.31 -9.12
CA GLY A 335 9.30 -5.61 -9.59
C GLY A 335 7.96 -6.06 -8.98
N TYR A 336 7.28 -5.26 -8.14
CA TYR A 336 6.04 -5.65 -7.49
C TYR A 336 5.01 -4.52 -7.44
N ARG A 337 3.75 -4.87 -7.64
CA ARG A 337 2.58 -4.00 -7.48
C ARG A 337 1.51 -4.75 -6.71
N THR A 338 0.90 -4.06 -5.74
CA THR A 338 -0.18 -4.61 -4.90
C THR A 338 -1.33 -3.62 -4.81
N ARG A 339 -2.55 -4.13 -4.86
CA ARG A 339 -3.79 -3.38 -4.67
C ARG A 339 -4.64 -4.13 -3.66
N MET A 340 -5.03 -3.49 -2.57
CA MET A 340 -5.91 -4.04 -1.53
C MET A 340 -7.03 -3.02 -1.30
N PHE A 341 -8.22 -3.30 -1.84
CA PHE A 341 -9.36 -2.39 -1.79
C PHE A 341 -10.67 -3.10 -1.47
N ALA A 342 -11.57 -2.38 -0.80
CA ALA A 342 -12.95 -2.81 -0.55
C ALA A 342 -13.89 -1.61 -0.51
N THR A 343 -15.19 -1.85 -0.72
CA THR A 343 -16.23 -0.95 -0.26
C THR A 343 -16.28 -0.94 1.27
N ARG A 344 -16.72 0.16 1.89
CA ARG A 344 -16.73 0.28 3.36
C ARG A 344 -17.53 -0.83 4.04
N ASP A 345 -18.60 -1.28 3.43
CA ASP A 345 -19.49 -2.34 3.90
C ASP A 345 -18.98 -3.76 3.63
N LEU A 346 -17.79 -3.88 3.03
CA LEU A 346 -17.21 -5.17 2.56
C LEU A 346 -18.09 -5.90 1.52
N GLY A 347 -19.05 -5.24 0.92
CA GLY A 347 -19.91 -5.81 -0.10
C GLY A 347 -19.16 -6.22 -1.37
N LEU A 348 -18.04 -5.53 -1.65
CA LEU A 348 -17.08 -5.89 -2.69
C LEU A 348 -15.68 -5.60 -2.18
N ARG A 349 -14.79 -6.60 -2.27
CA ARG A 349 -13.37 -6.45 -1.93
C ARG A 349 -12.48 -7.24 -2.87
N PHE A 350 -11.30 -6.72 -3.14
CA PHE A 350 -10.29 -7.40 -3.92
C PHE A 350 -8.87 -7.13 -3.41
N ALA A 351 -8.00 -8.07 -3.66
CA ALA A 351 -6.56 -7.90 -3.57
C ALA A 351 -5.92 -8.46 -4.84
N LEU A 352 -5.10 -7.63 -5.47
CA LEU A 352 -4.34 -7.93 -6.68
C LEU A 352 -2.86 -7.75 -6.37
N SER A 353 -2.04 -8.75 -6.72
CA SER A 353 -0.59 -8.63 -6.77
C SER A 353 -0.09 -9.05 -8.14
N TYR A 354 0.80 -8.27 -8.74
CA TYR A 354 1.44 -8.63 -10.00
C TYR A 354 2.88 -8.13 -10.04
N THR A 355 3.69 -8.75 -10.90
CA THR A 355 5.13 -8.51 -11.00
C THR A 355 5.48 -7.88 -12.34
N PRO A 356 5.28 -6.55 -12.49
CA PRO A 356 5.61 -5.86 -13.74
C PRO A 356 7.12 -5.79 -13.94
N THR A 357 7.55 -5.89 -15.20
CA THR A 357 8.96 -5.79 -15.56
C THR A 357 9.46 -4.37 -15.85
N PRO A 358 8.65 -3.39 -16.31
CA PRO A 358 9.06 -1.99 -16.35
C PRO A 358 9.18 -1.42 -14.92
N LEU A 359 10.16 -0.55 -14.71
CA LEU A 359 10.34 0.14 -13.43
C LEU A 359 9.15 1.05 -13.10
N THR A 360 8.71 1.82 -14.11
CA THR A 360 7.46 2.60 -14.06
C THR A 360 6.42 1.89 -14.91
N THR A 361 5.23 1.70 -14.35
CA THR A 361 4.15 1.03 -15.07
C THR A 361 2.85 1.80 -14.86
N GLN A 362 2.00 1.74 -15.87
CA GLN A 362 0.65 2.28 -15.79
C GLN A 362 -0.28 1.27 -15.09
N GLU A 363 -1.52 1.68 -14.86
CA GLU A 363 -2.49 0.90 -14.06
C GLU A 363 -3.35 -0.05 -14.92
N GLU A 364 -2.86 -0.47 -16.10
CA GLU A 364 -3.69 -1.20 -17.09
C GLU A 364 -4.32 -2.47 -16.48
N MET A 365 -3.54 -3.29 -15.77
CA MET A 365 -4.07 -4.50 -15.14
C MET A 365 -5.07 -4.16 -14.04
N THR A 366 -4.77 -3.19 -13.18
CA THR A 366 -5.70 -2.72 -12.15
C THR A 366 -6.99 -2.22 -12.78
N ASN A 367 -6.90 -1.42 -13.84
CA ASN A 367 -8.05 -0.86 -14.54
C ASN A 367 -8.94 -1.94 -15.18
N ARG A 368 -8.34 -2.99 -15.79
CA ARG A 368 -9.12 -4.13 -16.33
C ARG A 368 -9.86 -4.87 -15.22
N VAL A 369 -9.18 -5.16 -14.10
CA VAL A 369 -9.82 -5.82 -12.95
C VAL A 369 -10.96 -4.96 -12.40
N VAL A 370 -10.73 -3.67 -12.18
CA VAL A 370 -11.76 -2.75 -11.65
C VAL A 370 -12.92 -2.61 -12.62
N ALA A 371 -12.68 -2.57 -13.94
CA ALA A 371 -13.74 -2.51 -14.93
C ALA A 371 -14.70 -3.73 -14.83
N VAL A 372 -14.16 -4.95 -14.66
CA VAL A 372 -14.98 -6.15 -14.43
C VAL A 372 -15.73 -6.09 -13.10
N LEU A 373 -15.09 -5.57 -12.05
CA LEU A 373 -15.69 -5.49 -10.72
C LEU A 373 -16.82 -4.47 -10.61
N THR A 374 -16.83 -3.46 -11.49
CA THR A 374 -17.75 -2.32 -11.43
C THR A 374 -18.69 -2.24 -12.66
N ALA A 375 -18.68 -3.27 -13.52
CA ALA A 375 -19.64 -3.42 -14.64
C ALA A 375 -21.03 -3.86 -14.12
#